data_b09cada882d3c8846852e1faee90d464
#
_entry.id   b09cada882d3c8846852e1faee90d464
#
_cell.length_a   1.000
_cell.length_b   1.000
_cell.length_c   1.000
_cell.angle_alpha   90.00
_cell.angle_beta   90.00
_cell.angle_gamma   90.00
#
_symmetry.space_group_name_H-M   'P 1'
#
loop_
_entity.id
_entity.type
_entity.pdbx_description
1 polymer ?
#
loop_
_entity_poly.entity_id
_entity_poly.type
_entity_poly.pdbx_seq_one_letter_code
_entity_poly.pdbx_strand_id
1 'polypeptide(L)'
;MKKPLLSLLVIIASLCSCLSLGAQTRKASPIAFLQRFYTAYIRSIDRMLEYDQRDSIIATALTPEMHEKVHRLVAATDVDPILRQQDTRAGLEKTFRARQLKGDWYEVSLGEPAELIRIPLHLKQVRGRYIIDFITPLWRGEEYGDHLMANPLASSTTIDNSSEVTFILSFYRRYLSAYLSMSRDMGAILSQLREQYCTLETIGLHRERMESGDLEDGYYDVLIDHVDFDPAWVPSLLVRPRQGGGYEVSYTQRTESEPIQHVIPVRAVKEDGRGYRLHVLREDKAQEVTPSKAPEEVKPQPSTLSEHEARRLRQEYGDH
;
A
#
# COMPACT_ATOMS: atom_id res chain seq x y z
N MET A 1 38.95 -35.19 60.34
CA MET A 1 38.01 -34.05 60.34
C MET A 1 37.96 -33.39 58.91
N LYS A 2 37.13 -33.98 57.97
CA LYS A 2 36.95 -33.42 56.59
C LYS A 2 35.54 -33.72 56.05
N LYS A 3 34.47 -33.35 56.79
CA LYS A 3 33.08 -33.61 56.35
C LYS A 3 32.13 -32.38 56.23
N PRO A 4 32.47 -31.08 56.40
CA PRO A 4 31.49 -30.04 56.16
C PRO A 4 31.52 -29.45 54.77
N LEU A 5 32.53 -29.72 53.91
CA LEU A 5 32.63 -29.06 52.59
C LEU A 5 31.67 -29.68 51.54
N LEU A 6 31.36 -30.96 51.69
CA LEU A 6 30.48 -31.67 50.70
C LEU A 6 29.00 -31.27 50.83
N SER A 7 28.56 -30.98 52.07
CA SER A 7 27.15 -30.54 52.31
C SER A 7 26.86 -29.14 51.80
N LEU A 8 27.87 -28.24 51.82
CA LEU A 8 27.71 -26.88 51.31
C LEU A 8 27.58 -26.83 49.79
N LEU A 9 28.30 -27.71 49.08
CA LEU A 9 28.25 -27.80 47.60
C LEU A 9 26.91 -28.33 47.08
N VAL A 10 26.26 -29.24 47.81
CA VAL A 10 24.94 -29.77 47.43
C VAL A 10 23.83 -28.74 47.62
N ILE A 11 23.94 -27.85 48.65
CA ILE A 11 22.95 -26.79 48.89
C ILE A 11 23.07 -25.67 47.83
N ILE A 12 24.27 -25.34 47.41
CA ILE A 12 24.48 -24.34 46.33
C ILE A 12 23.99 -24.86 44.97
N ALA A 13 24.23 -26.13 44.66
CA ALA A 13 23.71 -26.73 43.44
C ALA A 13 22.17 -26.82 43.42
N SER A 14 21.53 -27.05 44.58
CA SER A 14 20.07 -27.11 44.71
C SER A 14 19.43 -25.70 44.60
N LEU A 15 20.07 -24.64 45.07
CA LEU A 15 19.61 -23.25 44.92
C LEU A 15 19.76 -22.72 43.47
N CYS A 16 20.80 -23.10 42.74
CA CYS A 16 20.94 -22.77 41.32
C CYS A 16 19.90 -23.42 40.43
N SER A 17 19.41 -24.64 40.80
CA SER A 17 18.34 -25.31 40.02
C SER A 17 16.96 -24.71 40.20
N CYS A 18 16.71 -23.96 41.29
CA CYS A 18 15.43 -23.25 41.53
C CYS A 18 15.36 -21.89 40.87
N LEU A 19 16.46 -21.30 40.43
CA LEU A 19 16.48 -20.00 39.74
C LEU A 19 16.25 -20.09 38.22
N SER A 20 16.20 -21.33 37.67
CA SER A 20 15.90 -21.55 36.25
C SER A 20 14.42 -21.78 35.94
N LEU A 21 13.54 -21.79 36.94
CA LEU A 21 12.10 -21.90 36.75
C LEU A 21 11.48 -20.51 36.72
N GLY A 22 11.25 -19.94 35.53
CA GLY A 22 10.27 -18.92 35.40
C GLY A 22 10.54 -17.73 34.53
N ALA A 23 11.56 -17.73 33.69
CA ALA A 23 11.56 -16.85 32.54
C ALA A 23 10.80 -17.50 31.35
N GLN A 24 9.56 -17.96 31.59
CA GLN A 24 8.61 -18.05 30.50
C GLN A 24 8.42 -16.60 30.01
N THR A 25 9.20 -16.25 29.00
CA THR A 25 8.94 -15.05 28.20
C THR A 25 7.49 -15.20 27.73
N ARG A 26 6.57 -14.53 28.43
CA ARG A 26 5.17 -14.41 28.01
C ARG A 26 5.23 -13.97 26.56
N LYS A 27 4.91 -14.89 25.65
CA LYS A 27 4.81 -14.57 24.22
C LYS A 27 3.94 -13.34 24.15
N ALA A 28 4.52 -12.20 23.80
CA ALA A 28 3.78 -10.94 23.74
C ALA A 28 2.56 -11.16 22.85
N SER A 29 1.34 -10.85 23.35
CA SER A 29 0.16 -11.01 22.53
C SER A 29 0.19 -9.92 21.43
N PRO A 30 -0.33 -10.20 20.22
CA PRO A 30 -0.42 -9.21 19.15
C PRO A 30 -1.17 -7.96 19.59
N ILE A 31 -2.26 -8.08 20.33
CA ILE A 31 -3.03 -6.95 20.86
C ILE A 31 -2.20 -6.13 21.87
N ALA A 32 -1.44 -6.78 22.73
CA ALA A 32 -0.55 -6.06 23.66
C ALA A 32 0.60 -5.33 22.92
N PHE A 33 1.07 -5.88 21.81
CA PHE A 33 2.03 -5.19 20.93
C PHE A 33 1.40 -3.93 20.34
N LEU A 34 0.22 -4.06 19.71
CA LEU A 34 -0.50 -2.93 19.12
C LEU A 34 -0.80 -1.84 20.17
N GLN A 35 -1.26 -2.23 21.36
CA GLN A 35 -1.53 -1.28 22.43
C GLN A 35 -0.28 -0.49 22.83
N ARG A 36 0.86 -1.15 22.99
CA ARG A 36 2.11 -0.46 23.32
C ARG A 36 2.53 0.50 22.21
N PHE A 37 2.48 0.06 20.95
CA PHE A 37 2.84 0.88 19.81
C PHE A 37 1.95 2.12 19.71
N TYR A 38 0.63 1.96 19.65
CA TYR A 38 -0.29 3.09 19.51
C TYR A 38 -0.23 4.04 20.71
N THR A 39 -0.09 3.51 21.92
CA THR A 39 0.09 4.36 23.12
C THR A 39 1.39 5.19 23.04
N ALA A 40 2.50 4.57 22.63
CA ALA A 40 3.77 5.28 22.50
C ALA A 40 3.70 6.34 21.38
N TYR A 41 3.11 5.97 20.24
CA TYR A 41 3.01 6.83 19.07
C TYR A 41 2.10 8.05 19.34
N ILE A 42 0.88 7.86 19.83
CA ILE A 42 -0.05 8.95 20.16
C ILE A 42 0.60 9.89 21.19
N ARG A 43 1.17 9.34 22.26
CA ARG A 43 1.86 10.16 23.27
C ARG A 43 3.05 10.93 22.74
N SER A 44 3.72 10.44 21.71
CA SER A 44 4.82 11.16 21.09
C SER A 44 4.34 12.41 20.35
N ILE A 45 3.18 12.35 19.76
CA ILE A 45 2.53 13.49 19.10
C ILE A 45 1.99 14.47 20.17
N ASP A 46 1.25 13.97 21.16
CA ASP A 46 0.72 14.79 22.26
C ASP A 46 1.82 15.57 23.01
N ARG A 47 3.01 15.01 23.11
CA ARG A 47 4.19 15.63 23.73
C ARG A 47 5.00 16.48 22.78
N MET A 48 4.58 16.60 21.51
CA MET A 48 5.31 17.33 20.47
C MET A 48 6.78 16.91 20.37
N LEU A 49 7.04 15.58 20.45
CA LEU A 49 8.40 15.08 20.26
C LEU A 49 8.90 15.45 18.86
N GLU A 50 10.22 15.65 18.74
CA GLU A 50 10.88 15.90 17.47
C GLU A 50 10.59 14.79 16.45
N TYR A 51 10.60 15.16 15.17
CA TYR A 51 10.30 14.24 14.06
C TYR A 51 11.09 12.93 14.14
N ASP A 52 12.42 13.00 14.33
CA ASP A 52 13.29 11.81 14.41
C ASP A 52 12.93 10.87 15.55
N GLN A 53 12.44 11.43 16.67
CA GLN A 53 12.02 10.62 17.82
C GLN A 53 10.71 9.89 17.52
N ARG A 54 9.75 10.57 16.87
CA ARG A 54 8.49 9.94 16.43
C ARG A 54 8.75 8.89 15.36
N ASP A 55 9.60 9.22 14.40
CA ASP A 55 10.02 8.33 13.32
C ASP A 55 10.67 7.04 13.85
N SER A 56 11.52 7.17 14.86
CA SER A 56 12.13 6.00 15.54
C SER A 56 11.08 5.08 16.17
N ILE A 57 9.97 5.61 16.72
CA ILE A 57 8.88 4.78 17.25
C ILE A 57 8.22 3.99 16.13
N ILE A 58 7.96 4.63 14.99
CA ILE A 58 7.37 3.98 13.81
C ILE A 58 8.33 2.90 13.29
N ALA A 59 9.59 3.23 13.08
CA ALA A 59 10.61 2.32 12.54
C ALA A 59 10.82 1.05 13.39
N THR A 60 10.56 1.10 14.70
CA THR A 60 10.66 -0.08 15.58
C THR A 60 9.47 -1.02 15.48
N ALA A 61 8.32 -0.55 14.99
CA ALA A 61 7.06 -1.29 14.95
C ALA A 61 6.63 -1.70 13.56
N LEU A 62 7.07 -1.00 12.52
CA LEU A 62 6.72 -1.26 11.12
C LEU A 62 7.86 -1.96 10.38
N THR A 63 7.54 -2.69 9.31
CA THR A 63 8.58 -3.11 8.37
C THR A 63 9.17 -1.90 7.65
N PRO A 64 10.42 -1.98 7.16
CA PRO A 64 11.01 -0.87 6.39
C PRO A 64 10.14 -0.42 5.21
N GLU A 65 9.54 -1.37 4.49
CA GLU A 65 8.66 -1.11 3.35
C GLU A 65 7.38 -0.36 3.77
N MET A 66 6.77 -0.78 4.89
CA MET A 66 5.57 -0.10 5.40
C MET A 66 5.90 1.27 5.98
N HIS A 67 7.06 1.43 6.61
CA HIS A 67 7.56 2.72 7.10
C HIS A 67 7.72 3.72 5.95
N GLU A 68 8.36 3.32 4.85
CA GLU A 68 8.48 4.14 3.63
C GLU A 68 7.11 4.51 3.03
N LYS A 69 6.17 3.54 3.04
CA LYS A 69 4.80 3.78 2.58
C LYS A 69 4.07 4.81 3.45
N VAL A 70 4.24 4.77 4.77
CA VAL A 70 3.67 5.77 5.69
C VAL A 70 4.14 7.17 5.33
N HIS A 71 5.45 7.37 5.16
CA HIS A 71 6.00 8.68 4.78
C HIS A 71 5.43 9.19 3.46
N ARG A 72 5.39 8.33 2.45
CA ARG A 72 4.81 8.67 1.15
C ARG A 72 3.34 9.06 1.26
N LEU A 73 2.54 8.32 2.01
CA LEU A 73 1.12 8.59 2.17
C LEU A 73 0.87 9.88 2.96
N VAL A 74 1.61 10.14 4.03
CA VAL A 74 1.53 11.42 4.78
C VAL A 74 1.81 12.59 3.84
N ALA A 75 2.89 12.52 3.08
CA ALA A 75 3.26 13.61 2.18
C ALA A 75 2.26 13.79 1.02
N ALA A 76 1.60 12.72 0.57
CA ALA A 76 0.61 12.77 -0.50
C ALA A 76 -0.79 13.21 -0.04
N THR A 77 -1.18 12.89 1.20
CA THR A 77 -2.58 13.01 1.65
C THR A 77 -2.76 13.98 2.81
N ASP A 78 -1.66 14.45 3.41
CA ASP A 78 -1.64 15.19 4.67
C ASP A 78 -2.41 14.47 5.81
N VAL A 79 -2.59 13.17 5.68
CA VAL A 79 -3.28 12.32 6.66
C VAL A 79 -2.30 11.24 7.14
N ASP A 80 -2.13 11.13 8.45
CA ASP A 80 -1.36 10.05 9.05
C ASP A 80 -2.11 8.71 8.88
N PRO A 81 -1.61 7.76 8.08
CA PRO A 81 -2.28 6.48 7.87
C PRO A 81 -2.31 5.60 9.13
N ILE A 82 -1.42 5.84 10.11
CA ILE A 82 -1.40 5.12 11.40
C ILE A 82 -2.59 5.52 12.25
N LEU A 83 -3.03 6.78 12.17
CA LEU A 83 -4.13 7.33 12.97
C LEU A 83 -5.37 7.65 12.15
N ARG A 84 -5.27 7.71 10.82
CA ARG A 84 -6.31 8.15 9.88
C ARG A 84 -6.85 9.54 10.18
N GLN A 85 -5.98 10.42 10.66
CA GLN A 85 -6.31 11.82 10.96
C GLN A 85 -5.05 12.68 10.89
N GLN A 86 -5.22 13.98 10.74
CA GLN A 86 -4.09 14.94 10.69
C GLN A 86 -3.53 15.21 12.08
N ASP A 87 -4.42 15.36 13.06
CA ASP A 87 -4.07 15.71 14.43
C ASP A 87 -4.53 14.67 15.44
N THR A 88 -3.89 14.67 16.62
CA THR A 88 -4.36 13.91 17.78
C THR A 88 -5.08 14.83 18.75
N ARG A 89 -5.91 14.24 19.62
CA ARG A 89 -6.48 14.90 20.79
C ARG A 89 -5.96 14.25 22.06
N ALA A 90 -5.73 15.06 23.07
CA ALA A 90 -5.21 14.58 24.36
C ALA A 90 -6.07 13.41 24.91
N GLY A 91 -5.40 12.33 25.27
CA GLY A 91 -6.04 11.15 25.82
C GLY A 91 -6.62 10.18 24.80
N LEU A 92 -6.39 10.38 23.49
CA LEU A 92 -6.83 9.46 22.43
C LEU A 92 -6.34 8.03 22.69
N GLU A 93 -5.15 7.84 23.24
CA GLU A 93 -4.58 6.54 23.60
C GLU A 93 -5.40 5.75 24.63
N LYS A 94 -6.23 6.44 25.42
CA LYS A 94 -7.13 5.80 26.41
C LYS A 94 -8.33 5.13 25.76
N THR A 95 -8.68 5.53 24.56
CA THR A 95 -9.80 4.98 23.79
C THR A 95 -9.40 3.80 22.95
N PHE A 96 -8.10 3.42 22.94
CA PHE A 96 -7.58 2.31 22.16
C PHE A 96 -8.32 1.01 22.42
N ARG A 97 -8.75 0.39 21.34
CA ARG A 97 -9.26 -0.97 21.30
C ARG A 97 -8.65 -1.69 20.11
N ALA A 98 -8.48 -2.99 20.23
CA ALA A 98 -8.04 -3.82 19.11
C ALA A 98 -8.76 -5.17 19.14
N ARG A 99 -9.07 -5.68 17.96
CA ARG A 99 -9.64 -7.01 17.78
C ARG A 99 -8.94 -7.72 16.61
N GLN A 100 -8.85 -9.03 16.69
CA GLN A 100 -8.42 -9.84 15.57
C GLN A 100 -9.57 -9.97 14.57
N LEU A 101 -9.27 -9.83 13.29
CA LEU A 101 -10.19 -10.09 12.19
C LEU A 101 -10.03 -11.55 11.73
N LYS A 102 -9.33 -11.79 10.63
CA LYS A 102 -9.07 -13.12 10.08
C LYS A 102 -7.55 -13.31 9.93
N GLY A 103 -7.05 -14.45 10.32
CA GLY A 103 -5.59 -14.74 10.26
C GLY A 103 -4.81 -13.74 11.09
N ASP A 104 -3.80 -13.11 10.50
CA ASP A 104 -2.94 -12.13 11.14
C ASP A 104 -3.40 -10.67 10.89
N TRP A 105 -4.66 -10.49 10.46
CA TRP A 105 -5.32 -9.19 10.36
C TRP A 105 -5.97 -8.77 11.66
N TYR A 106 -5.82 -7.50 11.99
CA TYR A 106 -6.36 -6.84 13.18
C TYR A 106 -7.03 -5.54 12.80
N GLU A 107 -8.00 -5.12 13.60
CA GLU A 107 -8.58 -3.79 13.54
C GLU A 107 -8.22 -3.07 14.84
N VAL A 108 -7.58 -1.92 14.71
CA VAL A 108 -7.43 -0.96 15.80
C VAL A 108 -8.57 0.03 15.70
N SER A 109 -9.13 0.41 16.85
CA SER A 109 -10.16 1.44 16.95
C SER A 109 -9.72 2.50 17.95
N LEU A 110 -9.90 3.77 17.58
CA LEU A 110 -9.57 4.95 18.37
C LEU A 110 -10.79 5.90 18.40
N GLY A 111 -10.94 6.64 19.47
CA GLY A 111 -12.01 7.63 19.61
C GLY A 111 -13.24 7.10 20.34
N GLU A 112 -14.20 8.02 20.53
CA GLU A 112 -15.50 7.74 21.15
C GLU A 112 -16.47 7.14 20.11
N PRO A 113 -17.56 6.48 20.52
CA PRO A 113 -18.45 5.79 19.59
C PRO A 113 -19.02 6.64 18.45
N ALA A 114 -19.20 7.95 18.66
CA ALA A 114 -19.71 8.87 17.64
C ALA A 114 -18.66 9.28 16.60
N GLU A 115 -17.38 9.11 16.92
CA GLU A 115 -16.23 9.51 16.08
C GLU A 115 -15.20 8.38 16.04
N LEU A 116 -15.68 7.15 15.94
CA LEU A 116 -14.83 5.97 16.01
C LEU A 116 -14.02 5.80 14.72
N ILE A 117 -12.71 5.94 14.83
CA ILE A 117 -11.77 5.65 13.75
C ILE A 117 -11.44 4.17 13.81
N ARG A 118 -11.53 3.47 12.68
CA ARG A 118 -11.15 2.06 12.54
C ARG A 118 -10.00 1.94 11.57
N ILE A 119 -9.00 1.14 11.91
CA ILE A 119 -7.76 1.01 11.15
C ILE A 119 -7.47 -0.48 10.99
N PRO A 120 -7.85 -1.08 9.87
CA PRO A 120 -7.44 -2.44 9.54
C PRO A 120 -5.93 -2.48 9.26
N LEU A 121 -5.25 -3.46 9.84
CA LEU A 121 -3.82 -3.65 9.67
C LEU A 121 -3.44 -5.13 9.74
N HIS A 122 -2.30 -5.46 9.18
CA HIS A 122 -1.74 -6.80 9.18
C HIS A 122 -0.48 -6.85 10.03
N LEU A 123 -0.32 -7.94 10.79
CA LEU A 123 0.87 -8.23 11.57
C LEU A 123 1.59 -9.44 11.01
N LYS A 124 2.90 -9.40 11.00
CA LYS A 124 3.72 -10.61 10.85
C LYS A 124 4.62 -10.83 12.05
N GLN A 125 5.04 -12.06 12.24
CA GLN A 125 5.99 -12.41 13.29
C GLN A 125 7.38 -12.60 12.69
N VAL A 126 8.36 -11.81 13.15
CA VAL A 126 9.76 -11.90 12.72
C VAL A 126 10.61 -12.18 13.94
N ARG A 127 11.29 -13.31 13.97
CA ARG A 127 12.16 -13.73 15.11
C ARG A 127 11.45 -13.64 16.46
N GLY A 128 10.18 -14.03 16.49
CA GLY A 128 9.38 -14.02 17.72
C GLY A 128 8.79 -12.68 18.14
N ARG A 129 9.01 -11.60 17.37
CA ARG A 129 8.45 -10.27 17.58
C ARG A 129 7.37 -9.99 16.57
N TYR A 130 6.29 -9.32 16.98
CA TYR A 130 5.30 -8.78 16.05
C TYR A 130 5.82 -7.51 15.42
N ILE A 131 5.45 -7.32 14.14
CA ILE A 131 5.76 -6.14 13.35
C ILE A 131 4.57 -5.88 12.42
N ILE A 132 4.24 -4.61 12.21
CA ILE A 132 3.19 -4.19 11.28
C ILE A 132 3.81 -4.16 9.87
N ASP A 133 3.25 -4.92 8.95
CA ASP A 133 3.71 -4.95 7.56
C ASP A 133 2.67 -4.42 6.58
N PHE A 134 1.47 -4.10 7.06
CA PHE A 134 0.47 -3.38 6.28
C PHE A 134 -0.49 -2.60 7.18
N ILE A 135 -0.83 -1.38 6.77
CA ILE A 135 -1.90 -0.54 7.32
C ILE A 135 -2.78 -0.13 6.15
N THR A 136 -4.09 -0.35 6.25
CA THR A 136 -5.02 0.00 5.18
C THR A 136 -5.09 1.53 5.03
N PRO A 137 -4.70 2.08 3.87
CA PRO A 137 -4.66 3.51 3.65
C PRO A 137 -6.06 4.13 3.54
N LEU A 138 -6.10 5.45 3.68
CA LEU A 138 -7.27 6.28 3.43
C LEU A 138 -6.88 7.37 2.42
N TRP A 139 -7.74 7.59 1.42
CA TRP A 139 -7.57 8.64 0.44
C TRP A 139 -8.91 9.31 0.16
N ARG A 140 -8.97 10.64 0.28
CA ARG A 140 -10.20 11.42 0.10
C ARG A 140 -11.40 10.90 0.92
N GLY A 141 -11.13 10.39 2.12
CA GLY A 141 -12.14 9.82 3.01
C GLY A 141 -12.53 8.38 2.73
N GLU A 142 -11.98 7.76 1.69
CA GLU A 142 -12.30 6.39 1.29
C GLU A 142 -11.14 5.43 1.58
N GLU A 143 -11.47 4.26 2.10
CA GLU A 143 -10.49 3.18 2.29
C GLU A 143 -10.07 2.62 0.93
N TYR A 144 -8.77 2.42 0.76
CA TYR A 144 -8.24 1.60 -0.30
C TYR A 144 -7.12 0.73 0.27
N GLY A 145 -6.84 -0.37 -0.38
CA GLY A 145 -5.90 -1.35 0.10
C GLY A 145 -6.57 -2.69 0.28
N ASP A 146 -5.85 -3.74 -0.10
CA ASP A 146 -6.35 -5.09 -0.05
C ASP A 146 -5.92 -5.78 1.24
N HIS A 147 -6.86 -6.35 1.94
CA HIS A 147 -6.62 -7.19 3.10
C HIS A 147 -5.90 -8.50 2.78
N LEU A 148 -5.75 -8.86 1.52
CA LEU A 148 -5.05 -10.10 1.12
C LEU A 148 -3.55 -9.90 0.95
N MET A 149 -3.09 -8.67 0.74
CA MET A 149 -1.68 -8.34 0.45
C MET A 149 -1.09 -9.17 -0.71
N ALA A 150 -1.93 -9.77 -1.53
CA ALA A 150 -1.50 -10.57 -2.66
C ALA A 150 -1.03 -9.66 -3.80
N ASN A 151 0.09 -10.00 -4.43
CA ASN A 151 0.50 -9.37 -5.67
C ASN A 151 0.08 -10.25 -6.86
N PRO A 152 -1.08 -10.01 -7.47
CA PRO A 152 -1.56 -10.80 -8.61
C PRO A 152 -0.69 -10.63 -9.86
N LEU A 153 0.19 -9.63 -9.88
CA LEU A 153 1.11 -9.33 -10.96
C LEU A 153 2.57 -9.76 -10.67
N ALA A 154 2.82 -10.55 -9.63
CA ALA A 154 4.16 -10.96 -9.22
C ALA A 154 4.97 -11.63 -10.35
N SER A 155 4.31 -12.35 -11.27
CA SER A 155 4.94 -12.97 -12.44
C SER A 155 5.18 -12.02 -13.62
N SER A 156 4.69 -10.78 -13.56
CA SER A 156 4.78 -9.79 -14.65
C SER A 156 6.17 -9.14 -14.66
N THR A 157 7.17 -9.85 -15.16
CA THR A 157 8.58 -9.39 -15.14
C THR A 157 9.07 -8.87 -16.49
N THR A 158 8.41 -9.25 -17.60
CA THR A 158 8.85 -8.95 -18.97
C THR A 158 7.94 -7.93 -19.63
N ILE A 159 8.52 -6.96 -20.33
CA ILE A 159 7.80 -6.01 -21.17
C ILE A 159 7.91 -6.47 -22.62
N ASP A 160 6.76 -6.66 -23.25
CA ASP A 160 6.63 -7.20 -24.60
C ASP A 160 6.49 -6.07 -25.63
N ASN A 161 7.42 -5.98 -26.57
CA ASN A 161 7.47 -4.97 -27.63
C ASN A 161 6.90 -5.46 -28.97
N SER A 162 6.08 -6.54 -28.99
CA SER A 162 5.55 -7.11 -30.23
C SER A 162 4.50 -6.21 -30.91
N SER A 163 3.73 -5.45 -30.13
CA SER A 163 2.76 -4.46 -30.60
C SER A 163 2.61 -3.33 -29.58
N GLU A 164 2.00 -2.21 -29.98
CA GLU A 164 1.70 -1.09 -29.10
C GLU A 164 0.87 -1.48 -27.89
N VAL A 165 -0.23 -2.20 -28.12
CA VAL A 165 -1.14 -2.65 -27.05
C VAL A 165 -0.44 -3.60 -26.09
N THR A 166 0.30 -4.57 -26.64
CA THR A 166 1.04 -5.55 -25.83
C THR A 166 2.12 -4.88 -24.99
N PHE A 167 2.82 -3.91 -25.58
CA PHE A 167 3.80 -3.09 -24.87
C PHE A 167 3.16 -2.31 -23.72
N ILE A 168 2.07 -1.55 -23.99
CA ILE A 168 1.39 -0.75 -22.98
C ILE A 168 0.90 -1.65 -21.85
N LEU A 169 0.21 -2.74 -22.15
CA LEU A 169 -0.32 -3.64 -21.13
C LEU A 169 0.77 -4.31 -20.30
N SER A 170 1.84 -4.81 -20.93
CA SER A 170 2.95 -5.45 -20.21
C SER A 170 3.75 -4.44 -19.38
N PHE A 171 3.92 -3.20 -19.86
CA PHE A 171 4.51 -2.10 -19.10
C PHE A 171 3.68 -1.82 -17.83
N TYR A 172 2.38 -1.60 -17.96
CA TYR A 172 1.52 -1.34 -16.82
C TYR A 172 1.52 -2.49 -15.82
N ARG A 173 1.40 -3.72 -16.28
CA ARG A 173 1.49 -4.89 -15.39
C ARG A 173 2.82 -4.93 -14.61
N ARG A 174 3.92 -4.64 -15.26
CA ARG A 174 5.23 -4.60 -14.61
C ARG A 174 5.36 -3.42 -13.65
N TYR A 175 4.85 -2.25 -14.04
CA TYR A 175 4.87 -1.02 -13.24
C TYR A 175 4.02 -1.18 -11.98
N LEU A 176 2.79 -1.65 -12.13
CA LEU A 176 1.88 -1.91 -11.01
C LEU A 176 2.39 -3.02 -10.09
N SER A 177 3.05 -4.05 -10.63
CA SER A 177 3.69 -5.09 -9.82
C SER A 177 4.72 -4.51 -8.84
N ALA A 178 5.38 -3.40 -9.17
CA ALA A 178 6.32 -2.74 -8.26
C ALA A 178 5.60 -2.12 -7.05
N TYR A 179 4.45 -1.46 -7.28
CA TYR A 179 3.59 -0.95 -6.19
C TYR A 179 3.12 -2.08 -5.28
N LEU A 180 2.62 -3.16 -5.88
CA LEU A 180 2.03 -4.29 -5.16
C LEU A 180 3.06 -5.16 -4.44
N SER A 181 4.33 -5.05 -4.80
CA SER A 181 5.41 -5.82 -4.15
C SER A 181 5.71 -5.35 -2.74
N MET A 182 5.29 -4.14 -2.36
CA MET A 182 5.67 -3.51 -1.09
C MET A 182 7.19 -3.55 -0.85
N SER A 183 7.98 -3.49 -1.95
CA SER A 183 9.43 -3.56 -1.87
C SER A 183 9.99 -2.27 -1.29
N ARG A 184 11.01 -2.38 -0.45
CA ARG A 184 11.79 -1.23 0.04
C ARG A 184 12.38 -0.41 -1.11
N ASP A 185 12.74 -1.08 -2.20
CA ASP A 185 13.33 -0.45 -3.38
C ASP A 185 12.27 -0.03 -4.41
N MET A 186 10.99 0.03 -4.04
CA MET A 186 9.88 0.35 -4.94
C MET A 186 10.12 1.64 -5.73
N GLY A 187 10.52 2.72 -5.05
CA GLY A 187 10.79 4.01 -5.69
C GLY A 187 11.90 3.92 -6.75
N ALA A 188 13.00 3.20 -6.45
CA ALA A 188 14.10 2.99 -7.39
C ALA A 188 13.65 2.14 -8.59
N ILE A 189 12.85 1.08 -8.37
CA ILE A 189 12.31 0.23 -9.43
C ILE A 189 11.39 1.05 -10.36
N LEU A 190 10.48 1.85 -9.79
CA LEU A 190 9.58 2.71 -10.55
C LEU A 190 10.35 3.75 -11.37
N SER A 191 11.37 4.39 -10.78
CA SER A 191 12.24 5.34 -11.48
C SER A 191 12.96 4.67 -12.66
N GLN A 192 13.56 3.50 -12.44
CA GLN A 192 14.22 2.74 -13.48
C GLN A 192 13.27 2.36 -14.63
N LEU A 193 12.04 1.93 -14.31
CA LEU A 193 11.03 1.60 -15.32
C LEU A 193 10.63 2.85 -16.14
N ARG A 194 10.46 4.01 -15.51
CA ARG A 194 10.20 5.27 -16.21
C ARG A 194 11.36 5.65 -17.13
N GLU A 195 12.59 5.63 -16.65
CA GLU A 195 13.77 5.96 -17.44
C GLU A 195 13.96 5.01 -18.64
N GLN A 196 13.67 3.75 -18.45
CA GLN A 196 13.86 2.72 -19.47
C GLN A 196 12.73 2.68 -20.51
N TYR A 197 11.50 2.98 -20.14
CA TYR A 197 10.32 2.73 -20.97
C TYR A 197 9.41 3.94 -21.21
N CYS A 198 9.64 5.09 -20.59
CA CYS A 198 8.88 6.31 -20.87
C CYS A 198 9.63 7.30 -21.72
N THR A 199 8.91 8.18 -22.42
CA THR A 199 9.52 9.31 -23.13
C THR A 199 10.03 10.36 -22.14
N LEU A 200 10.94 11.22 -22.57
CA LEU A 200 11.47 12.31 -21.75
C LEU A 200 10.37 13.27 -21.31
N GLU A 201 9.35 13.49 -22.15
CA GLU A 201 8.20 14.33 -21.84
C GLU A 201 7.37 13.73 -20.69
N THR A 202 7.15 12.40 -20.70
CA THR A 202 6.46 11.70 -19.59
C THR A 202 7.26 11.77 -18.29
N ILE A 203 8.59 11.59 -18.37
CA ILE A 203 9.46 11.73 -17.20
C ILE A 203 9.42 13.17 -16.67
N GLY A 204 9.45 14.16 -17.58
CA GLY A 204 9.32 15.57 -17.23
C GLY A 204 7.97 15.90 -16.56
N LEU A 205 6.87 15.38 -17.11
CA LEU A 205 5.54 15.55 -16.53
C LEU A 205 5.45 14.94 -15.12
N HIS A 206 6.00 13.74 -14.92
CA HIS A 206 6.03 13.10 -13.60
C HIS A 206 6.83 13.95 -12.60
N ARG A 207 7.99 14.49 -13.00
CA ARG A 207 8.81 15.36 -12.14
C ARG A 207 8.08 16.67 -11.82
N GLU A 208 7.47 17.31 -12.81
CA GLU A 208 6.69 18.54 -12.65
C GLU A 208 5.59 18.36 -11.59
N ARG A 209 4.88 17.21 -11.61
CA ARG A 209 3.86 16.88 -10.62
C ARG A 209 4.43 16.64 -9.23
N MET A 210 5.59 15.99 -9.14
CA MET A 210 6.29 15.77 -7.87
C MET A 210 6.83 17.08 -7.25
N GLU A 211 7.21 18.07 -8.09
CA GLU A 211 7.81 19.34 -7.66
C GLU A 211 6.79 20.46 -7.48
N SER A 212 5.55 20.29 -7.93
CA SER A 212 4.52 21.36 -7.94
C SER A 212 4.18 21.90 -6.56
N GLY A 213 4.56 21.18 -5.50
CA GLY A 213 4.39 21.65 -4.12
C GLY A 213 2.94 21.77 -3.67
N ASP A 214 1.98 21.50 -4.55
CA ASP A 214 0.61 21.24 -4.14
C ASP A 214 0.60 19.91 -3.40
N LEU A 215 0.43 19.96 -2.08
CA LEU A 215 0.44 18.78 -1.21
C LEU A 215 -0.56 17.71 -1.67
N GLU A 216 -1.62 18.12 -2.35
CA GLU A 216 -2.56 17.19 -2.98
C GLU A 216 -1.94 16.37 -4.12
N ASP A 217 -0.88 16.90 -4.79
CA ASP A 217 -0.24 16.27 -5.95
C ASP A 217 1.21 15.78 -5.66
N GLY A 218 1.78 16.04 -4.48
CA GLY A 218 3.22 15.87 -4.20
C GLY A 218 3.80 14.46 -4.38
N TYR A 219 2.97 13.42 -4.29
CA TYR A 219 3.34 12.02 -4.57
C TYR A 219 2.48 11.38 -5.65
N TYR A 220 1.74 12.21 -6.39
CA TYR A 220 0.84 11.75 -7.42
C TYR A 220 1.60 11.20 -8.62
N ASP A 221 1.39 9.93 -8.92
CA ASP A 221 2.02 9.28 -10.07
C ASP A 221 1.14 9.39 -11.31
N VAL A 222 1.59 10.17 -12.29
CA VAL A 222 0.89 10.40 -13.56
C VAL A 222 0.63 9.14 -14.37
N LEU A 223 1.37 8.06 -14.09
CA LEU A 223 1.22 6.78 -14.78
C LEU A 223 0.11 5.91 -14.18
N ILE A 224 -0.30 6.22 -12.96
CA ILE A 224 -1.41 5.52 -12.31
C ILE A 224 -2.55 6.46 -11.90
N ASP A 225 -2.44 7.76 -12.19
CA ASP A 225 -3.45 8.75 -11.82
C ASP A 225 -3.88 8.66 -10.34
N HIS A 226 -2.92 8.29 -9.46
CA HIS A 226 -3.15 8.09 -8.04
C HIS A 226 -1.83 8.12 -7.26
N VAL A 227 -1.91 8.19 -5.92
CA VAL A 227 -0.73 8.19 -5.03
C VAL A 227 -0.22 6.78 -4.71
N ASP A 228 -1.05 5.75 -4.88
CA ASP A 228 -0.74 4.35 -4.60
C ASP A 228 -1.64 3.44 -5.45
N PHE A 229 -1.40 2.13 -5.47
CA PHE A 229 -2.19 1.18 -6.23
C PHE A 229 -2.58 -0.03 -5.37
N ASP A 230 -3.83 -0.49 -5.54
CA ASP A 230 -4.42 -1.59 -4.79
C ASP A 230 -4.53 -2.86 -5.64
N PRO A 231 -4.19 -4.04 -5.10
CA PRO A 231 -4.41 -5.32 -5.77
C PRO A 231 -5.84 -5.54 -6.26
N ALA A 232 -6.84 -5.04 -5.53
CA ALA A 232 -8.26 -5.18 -5.91
C ALA A 232 -8.63 -4.43 -7.20
N TRP A 233 -7.81 -3.48 -7.66
CA TRP A 233 -8.05 -2.73 -8.90
C TRP A 233 -7.52 -3.43 -10.15
N VAL A 234 -6.58 -4.36 -9.98
CA VAL A 234 -5.94 -5.11 -11.09
C VAL A 234 -6.95 -5.78 -12.04
N PRO A 235 -8.03 -6.44 -11.57
CA PRO A 235 -8.99 -7.06 -12.47
C PRO A 235 -9.71 -6.10 -13.42
N SER A 236 -9.74 -4.80 -13.09
CA SER A 236 -10.36 -3.76 -13.90
C SER A 236 -9.42 -3.05 -14.86
N LEU A 237 -8.12 -3.41 -14.85
CA LEU A 237 -7.11 -2.80 -15.73
C LEU A 237 -7.39 -3.13 -17.20
N LEU A 238 -7.59 -2.08 -17.99
CA LEU A 238 -7.91 -2.17 -19.42
C LEU A 238 -7.02 -1.24 -20.23
N VAL A 239 -6.72 -1.65 -21.47
CA VAL A 239 -6.09 -0.81 -22.50
C VAL A 239 -7.03 -0.79 -23.72
N ARG A 240 -7.49 0.39 -24.12
CA ARG A 240 -8.42 0.58 -25.26
C ARG A 240 -7.88 1.62 -26.22
N PRO A 241 -8.15 1.48 -27.53
CA PRO A 241 -7.89 2.54 -28.49
C PRO A 241 -8.68 3.80 -28.14
N ARG A 242 -8.06 4.98 -28.29
CA ARG A 242 -8.66 6.29 -28.05
C ARG A 242 -9.08 6.96 -29.35
N GLN A 243 -10.23 7.65 -29.34
CA GLN A 243 -10.59 8.56 -30.44
C GLN A 243 -9.55 9.68 -30.55
N GLY A 244 -9.07 9.94 -31.76
CA GLY A 244 -7.98 10.91 -31.99
C GLY A 244 -6.56 10.34 -31.89
N GLY A 245 -6.45 9.01 -31.66
CA GLY A 245 -5.20 8.26 -31.67
C GLY A 245 -4.60 8.02 -30.29
N GLY A 246 -3.78 6.96 -30.21
CA GLY A 246 -3.25 6.46 -28.96
C GLY A 246 -4.22 5.53 -28.25
N TYR A 247 -4.06 5.41 -26.94
CA TYR A 247 -4.78 4.46 -26.09
C TYR A 247 -5.21 5.13 -24.79
N GLU A 248 -6.20 4.55 -24.14
CA GLU A 248 -6.59 4.80 -22.78
C GLU A 248 -6.24 3.59 -21.94
N VAL A 249 -5.45 3.81 -20.89
CA VAL A 249 -5.27 2.83 -19.81
C VAL A 249 -6.22 3.24 -18.70
N SER A 250 -7.09 2.31 -18.29
CA SER A 250 -8.07 2.61 -17.25
C SER A 250 -8.16 1.50 -16.22
N TYR A 251 -8.55 1.87 -15.02
CA TYR A 251 -8.88 0.96 -13.93
C TYR A 251 -9.93 1.59 -13.02
N THR A 252 -10.54 0.79 -12.16
CA THR A 252 -11.61 1.23 -11.25
C THR A 252 -11.14 1.08 -9.81
N GLN A 253 -11.06 2.18 -9.10
CA GLN A 253 -10.91 2.23 -7.66
C GLN A 253 -12.28 1.94 -7.03
N ARG A 254 -12.36 0.92 -6.20
CA ARG A 254 -13.56 0.64 -5.41
C ARG A 254 -13.52 1.48 -4.16
N THR A 255 -14.59 2.22 -3.90
CA THR A 255 -14.81 3.01 -2.69
C THR A 255 -16.07 2.56 -1.98
N GLU A 256 -16.31 3.03 -0.77
CA GLU A 256 -17.55 2.74 -0.02
C GLU A 256 -18.78 3.43 -0.64
N SER A 257 -18.58 4.56 -1.32
CA SER A 257 -19.66 5.33 -1.93
C SER A 257 -19.90 4.91 -3.38
N GLU A 258 -19.07 5.40 -4.30
CA GLU A 258 -19.17 5.12 -5.73
C GLU A 258 -17.78 4.78 -6.30
N PRO A 259 -17.72 3.81 -7.23
CA PRO A 259 -16.45 3.47 -7.85
C PRO A 259 -15.90 4.65 -8.67
N ILE A 260 -14.61 4.94 -8.48
CA ILE A 260 -13.91 6.00 -9.22
C ILE A 260 -13.18 5.34 -10.38
N GLN A 261 -13.39 5.85 -11.60
CA GLN A 261 -12.66 5.38 -12.77
C GLN A 261 -11.48 6.29 -13.05
N HIS A 262 -10.29 5.71 -13.05
CA HIS A 262 -9.06 6.37 -13.47
C HIS A 262 -8.84 6.09 -14.96
N VAL A 263 -8.49 7.14 -15.72
CA VAL A 263 -8.26 7.04 -17.17
C VAL A 263 -7.01 7.82 -17.52
N ILE A 264 -6.00 7.11 -18.01
CA ILE A 264 -4.70 7.66 -18.37
C ILE A 264 -4.55 7.59 -19.88
N PRO A 265 -4.59 8.72 -20.60
CA PRO A 265 -4.37 8.76 -22.03
C PRO A 265 -2.89 8.60 -22.37
N VAL A 266 -2.56 7.64 -23.24
CA VAL A 266 -1.18 7.28 -23.55
C VAL A 266 -0.97 7.03 -25.06
N ARG A 267 0.30 7.09 -25.50
CA ARG A 267 0.75 6.57 -26.79
C ARG A 267 1.97 5.69 -26.60
N ALA A 268 2.12 4.68 -27.45
CA ALA A 268 3.37 3.97 -27.64
C ALA A 268 4.15 4.64 -28.78
N VAL A 269 5.27 5.23 -28.46
CA VAL A 269 6.16 5.89 -29.44
C VAL A 269 7.30 4.95 -29.75
N LYS A 270 7.49 4.60 -31.03
CA LYS A 270 8.58 3.73 -31.44
C LYS A 270 9.88 4.52 -31.56
N GLU A 271 10.92 4.10 -30.84
CA GLU A 271 12.26 4.64 -30.93
C GLU A 271 13.20 3.65 -31.63
N ASP A 272 14.00 4.12 -32.58
CA ASP A 272 14.95 3.28 -33.33
C ASP A 272 15.95 2.61 -32.38
N GLY A 273 16.04 1.29 -32.47
CA GLY A 273 16.96 0.46 -31.68
C GLY A 273 16.51 0.24 -30.20
N ARG A 274 15.41 0.87 -29.75
CA ARG A 274 14.96 0.77 -28.34
C ARG A 274 13.58 0.17 -28.15
N GLY A 275 12.81 0.00 -29.22
CA GLY A 275 11.42 -0.48 -29.16
C GLY A 275 10.44 0.63 -28.85
N TYR A 276 9.35 0.30 -28.13
CA TYR A 276 8.34 1.29 -27.75
C TYR A 276 8.70 2.03 -26.46
N ARG A 277 8.28 3.29 -26.42
CA ARG A 277 8.29 4.16 -25.25
C ARG A 277 6.86 4.63 -24.93
N LEU A 278 6.51 4.67 -23.67
CA LEU A 278 5.23 5.17 -23.22
C LEU A 278 5.27 6.70 -23.13
N HIS A 279 4.32 7.34 -23.79
CA HIS A 279 4.08 8.77 -23.72
C HIS A 279 2.72 9.04 -23.13
N VAL A 280 2.66 9.67 -21.95
CA VAL A 280 1.42 10.14 -21.33
C VAL A 280 0.99 11.43 -22.01
N LEU A 281 -0.23 11.44 -22.51
CA LEU A 281 -0.79 12.62 -23.17
C LEU A 281 -1.29 13.60 -22.10
N ARG A 282 -0.86 14.87 -22.19
CA ARG A 282 -1.48 15.91 -21.38
C ARG A 282 -2.93 16.10 -21.88
N GLU A 283 -3.88 16.00 -21.00
CA GLU A 283 -5.18 16.59 -21.28
C GLU A 283 -4.98 18.12 -21.18
N ASP A 284 -4.94 18.79 -22.30
CA ASP A 284 -5.13 20.22 -22.29
C ASP A 284 -6.44 20.45 -21.54
N LYS A 285 -6.43 21.27 -20.49
CA LYS A 285 -7.65 21.78 -19.84
C LYS A 285 -8.39 22.61 -20.88
N ALA A 286 -8.95 21.95 -21.87
CA ALA A 286 -9.68 22.53 -22.97
C ALA A 286 -11.16 22.23 -22.82
N GLN A 287 -11.88 23.27 -22.50
CA GLN A 287 -13.30 23.45 -22.74
C GLN A 287 -14.24 22.52 -21.93
N GLU A 288 -14.89 23.14 -20.96
CA GLU A 288 -16.27 22.79 -20.57
C GLU A 288 -17.07 22.41 -21.81
N VAL A 289 -17.08 21.13 -22.12
CA VAL A 289 -18.01 20.58 -23.09
C VAL A 289 -19.35 20.47 -22.37
N THR A 290 -20.24 21.41 -22.70
CA THR A 290 -21.68 21.31 -22.43
C THR A 290 -22.16 19.87 -22.62
N PRO A 291 -22.95 19.30 -21.71
CA PRO A 291 -23.36 17.92 -21.79
C PRO A 291 -24.20 17.71 -23.07
N SER A 292 -23.60 17.09 -24.05
CA SER A 292 -24.30 16.58 -25.23
C SER A 292 -25.04 15.31 -24.84
N LYS A 293 -26.31 15.25 -25.25
CA LYS A 293 -27.26 14.13 -25.12
C LYS A 293 -26.61 12.75 -25.03
N ALA A 294 -27.09 11.96 -24.06
CA ALA A 294 -26.76 10.58 -23.85
C ALA A 294 -26.70 9.76 -25.14
N PRO A 295 -25.63 9.00 -25.39
CA PRO A 295 -25.60 8.02 -26.48
C PRO A 295 -26.44 6.81 -26.11
N GLU A 296 -27.14 6.29 -27.12
CA GLU A 296 -27.91 5.08 -27.14
C GLU A 296 -27.12 3.88 -26.60
N GLU A 297 -27.78 3.09 -25.78
CA GLU A 297 -27.31 1.91 -25.09
C GLU A 297 -26.68 0.87 -26.05
N VAL A 298 -25.35 0.83 -26.12
CA VAL A 298 -24.61 -0.24 -26.81
C VAL A 298 -24.43 -1.40 -25.84
N LYS A 299 -25.09 -2.51 -26.13
CA LYS A 299 -24.94 -3.77 -25.39
C LYS A 299 -23.46 -4.16 -25.27
N PRO A 300 -23.00 -4.58 -24.09
CA PRO A 300 -21.61 -4.97 -23.89
C PRO A 300 -21.24 -6.20 -24.73
N GLN A 301 -20.19 -6.08 -25.52
CA GLN A 301 -19.53 -7.25 -26.11
C GLN A 301 -18.74 -7.99 -25.03
N PRO A 302 -18.68 -9.34 -25.07
CA PRO A 302 -18.03 -10.14 -24.04
C PRO A 302 -16.52 -9.86 -23.98
N SER A 303 -16.03 -9.73 -22.75
CA SER A 303 -14.61 -9.51 -22.41
C SER A 303 -13.74 -10.62 -23.03
N THR A 304 -12.60 -10.24 -23.60
CA THR A 304 -11.59 -11.13 -24.19
C THR A 304 -10.74 -11.90 -23.17
N LEU A 305 -11.15 -11.98 -21.92
CA LEU A 305 -10.68 -12.99 -20.99
C LEU A 305 -11.35 -14.32 -21.35
N SER A 306 -10.56 -15.36 -21.63
CA SER A 306 -11.13 -16.67 -21.91
C SER A 306 -12.02 -17.07 -20.73
N GLU A 307 -13.18 -17.71 -21.02
CA GLU A 307 -14.08 -18.21 -19.96
C GLU A 307 -13.35 -19.08 -18.92
N HIS A 308 -12.23 -19.67 -19.32
CA HIS A 308 -11.39 -20.50 -18.47
C HIS A 308 -10.62 -19.68 -17.41
N GLU A 309 -10.13 -18.49 -17.77
CA GLU A 309 -9.45 -17.59 -16.82
C GLU A 309 -10.43 -16.90 -15.86
N ALA A 310 -11.60 -16.53 -16.36
CA ALA A 310 -12.67 -15.98 -15.54
C ALA A 310 -13.26 -17.03 -14.57
N ARG A 311 -13.32 -18.31 -14.95
CA ARG A 311 -13.70 -19.42 -14.05
C ARG A 311 -12.63 -19.69 -12.98
N ARG A 312 -11.36 -19.66 -13.38
CA ARG A 312 -10.24 -19.88 -12.45
C ARG A 312 -10.20 -18.81 -11.38
N LEU A 313 -10.37 -17.54 -11.75
CA LEU A 313 -10.42 -16.42 -10.80
C LEU A 313 -11.64 -16.51 -9.86
N ARG A 314 -12.81 -16.93 -10.34
CA ARG A 314 -13.99 -17.16 -9.48
C ARG A 314 -13.84 -18.36 -8.54
N GLN A 315 -13.14 -19.41 -8.93
CA GLN A 315 -12.85 -20.57 -8.07
C GLN A 315 -11.79 -20.28 -7.03
N GLU A 316 -10.83 -19.41 -7.33
CA GLU A 316 -9.71 -19.07 -6.45
C GLU A 316 -10.08 -17.99 -5.41
N TYR A 317 -11.05 -17.12 -5.71
CA TYR A 317 -11.41 -15.97 -4.87
C TYR A 317 -12.87 -15.93 -4.38
N GLY A 318 -13.68 -16.98 -4.66
CA GLY A 318 -15.02 -17.22 -4.08
C GLY A 318 -15.97 -16.03 -4.11
N ASP A 319 -17.19 -16.25 -4.56
CA ASP A 319 -18.30 -15.30 -4.40
C ASP A 319 -18.50 -14.94 -2.91
N HIS A 320 -18.00 -13.78 -2.51
CA HIS A 320 -18.34 -13.15 -1.22
C HIS A 320 -18.71 -11.69 -1.45
#